data_8ff44b03e96c9161909a0141c6cd308b
#
_entry.id   8ff44b03e96c9161909a0141c6cd308b
#
_cell.length_a   1.000
_cell.length_b   1.000
_cell.length_c   1.000
_cell.angle_alpha   90.00
_cell.angle_beta   90.00
_cell.angle_gamma   90.00
#
_symmetry.space_group_name_H-M   'P 1'
#
loop_
_entity.id
_entity.type
_entity.pdbx_description
1 polymer ?
#
loop_
_entity_poly.entity_id
_entity_poly.type
_entity_poly.pdbx_seq_one_letter_code
_entity_poly.pdbx_strand_id
1 'polypeptide(L)'
;MFSPEPFAVMVAPSRTMFIVPPLPLHVIHYFGGVENLKGKKVAMTWAYSPSYGKPLSVPQGVIGLFTRFGMDVTLAHPEGYDVMPEVEEVARKNCEKYGSKFHKTNSMAEAFKDADIVYPKSWAPFAAMEERTKLYSAGDQAGIDALEKRLLAQNAEHKDWACTEEMMKLTKDGKALYMHCLPADITGLSCKEGEVDNSVFDRYIVPLYKEASYKPYIIAAMIFMSQVKDPVKVLMDLDAADSHRKLH
;
A
#
# COMPACT_ATOMS: atom_id res chain seq x y z
N MET A 1 12.68 9.96 -20.56
CA MET A 1 12.78 11.30 -19.96
C MET A 1 11.59 11.44 -19.01
N PHE A 2 11.80 11.22 -17.72
CA PHE A 2 10.74 11.34 -16.72
C PHE A 2 10.46 12.81 -16.46
N SER A 3 9.20 13.25 -16.66
CA SER A 3 8.75 14.58 -16.28
C SER A 3 8.91 14.77 -14.77
N PRO A 4 9.42 15.92 -14.28
CA PRO A 4 9.60 16.19 -12.85
C PRO A 4 8.30 16.30 -12.04
N GLU A 5 7.15 16.20 -12.65
CA GLU A 5 5.83 16.28 -11.99
C GLU A 5 5.43 15.11 -11.05
N PRO A 6 6.13 13.94 -11.03
CA PRO A 6 5.74 12.83 -10.17
C PRO A 6 5.71 13.13 -8.67
N PHE A 7 6.45 14.12 -8.20
CA PHE A 7 6.61 14.35 -6.77
C PHE A 7 5.65 15.40 -6.17
N ALA A 8 5.06 16.28 -6.99
CA ALA A 8 4.17 17.34 -6.49
C ALA A 8 2.85 16.84 -5.89
N VAL A 9 2.38 15.65 -6.27
CA VAL A 9 1.14 15.04 -5.74
C VAL A 9 1.37 14.27 -4.43
N MET A 10 2.63 14.05 -4.04
CA MET A 10 2.97 13.39 -2.77
C MET A 10 2.95 14.35 -1.56
N VAL A 11 2.74 15.63 -1.78
CA VAL A 11 2.72 16.64 -0.70
C VAL A 11 1.29 16.98 -0.32
N ALA A 12 0.52 15.97 0.10
CA ALA A 12 -0.59 16.23 1.01
C ALA A 12 -0.06 16.06 2.44
N PRO A 13 -0.34 16.97 3.37
CA PRO A 13 0.20 16.94 4.72
C PRO A 13 -0.53 15.88 5.56
N SER A 14 -0.25 14.63 5.33
CA SER A 14 -0.76 13.56 6.17
C SER A 14 0.35 12.58 6.51
N ARG A 15 0.25 11.97 7.69
CA ARG A 15 1.15 10.92 8.20
C ARG A 15 1.35 9.72 7.25
N THR A 16 0.63 9.70 6.15
CA THR A 16 0.64 8.72 5.05
C THR A 16 1.98 8.63 4.34
N MET A 17 2.74 9.71 4.33
CA MET A 17 3.95 9.87 3.52
C MET A 17 5.09 8.91 3.92
N PHE A 18 5.05 8.29 5.10
CA PHE A 18 6.14 7.44 5.61
C PHE A 18 5.92 5.93 5.48
N ILE A 19 4.72 5.48 5.17
CA ILE A 19 4.37 4.06 5.19
C ILE A 19 4.48 3.43 3.80
N VAL A 20 4.03 4.13 2.77
CA VAL A 20 3.96 3.61 1.39
C VAL A 20 5.25 3.78 0.57
N PRO A 21 6.07 4.84 0.76
CA PRO A 21 7.24 5.07 -0.08
C PRO A 21 8.30 3.96 -0.14
N PRO A 22 8.55 3.13 0.89
CA PRO A 22 9.48 2.00 0.79
C PRO A 22 9.05 0.94 -0.22
N LEU A 23 7.75 0.81 -0.44
CA LEU A 23 7.11 -0.18 -1.29
C LEU A 23 7.63 -0.17 -2.74
N PRO A 24 7.64 0.98 -3.46
CA PRO A 24 8.13 1.01 -4.83
C PRO A 24 9.59 0.62 -4.96
N LEU A 25 10.46 1.03 -4.03
CA LEU A 25 11.87 0.67 -4.07
C LEU A 25 12.06 -0.85 -3.93
N HIS A 26 11.28 -1.48 -3.04
CA HIS A 26 11.32 -2.93 -2.91
C HIS A 26 10.86 -3.62 -4.19
N VAL A 27 9.74 -3.17 -4.77
CA VAL A 27 9.17 -3.72 -6.01
C VAL A 27 10.11 -3.51 -7.20
N ILE A 28 10.68 -2.31 -7.36
CA ILE A 28 11.68 -2.00 -8.40
C ILE A 28 12.88 -2.97 -8.28
N HIS A 29 13.38 -3.16 -7.07
CA HIS A 29 14.50 -4.07 -6.83
C HIS A 29 14.14 -5.54 -7.09
N TYR A 30 12.94 -5.95 -6.66
CA TYR A 30 12.46 -7.32 -6.82
C TYR A 30 12.31 -7.71 -8.30
N PHE A 31 11.81 -6.80 -9.14
CA PHE A 31 11.65 -7.03 -10.57
C PHE A 31 12.86 -6.59 -11.42
N GLY A 32 13.94 -6.12 -10.80
CA GLY A 32 15.19 -5.81 -11.48
C GLY A 32 15.23 -4.50 -12.25
N GLY A 33 14.31 -3.55 -11.99
CA GLY A 33 14.29 -2.22 -12.59
C GLY A 33 12.88 -1.65 -12.74
N VAL A 34 12.79 -0.33 -12.86
CA VAL A 34 11.51 0.38 -13.02
C VAL A 34 10.83 0.06 -14.35
N GLU A 35 11.62 -0.21 -15.38
CA GLU A 35 11.18 -0.59 -16.73
C GLU A 35 10.45 -1.93 -16.76
N ASN A 36 10.69 -2.80 -15.78
CA ASN A 36 10.08 -4.13 -15.66
C ASN A 36 8.73 -4.11 -14.91
N LEU A 37 8.28 -2.95 -14.43
CA LEU A 37 7.04 -2.84 -13.67
C LEU A 37 5.80 -2.74 -14.54
N LYS A 38 5.92 -2.20 -15.75
CA LYS A 38 4.79 -2.00 -16.65
C LYS A 38 4.05 -3.32 -16.91
N GLY A 39 2.72 -3.30 -16.68
CA GLY A 39 1.85 -4.46 -16.89
C GLY A 39 1.93 -5.54 -15.80
N LYS A 40 2.76 -5.36 -14.74
CA LYS A 40 2.67 -6.22 -13.56
C LYS A 40 1.36 -5.99 -12.84
N LYS A 41 0.77 -7.06 -12.33
CA LYS A 41 -0.53 -7.03 -11.65
C LYS A 41 -0.36 -6.92 -10.13
N VAL A 42 -1.03 -5.95 -9.55
CA VAL A 42 -1.05 -5.72 -8.09
C VAL A 42 -2.46 -5.90 -7.57
N ALA A 43 -2.63 -6.80 -6.61
CA ALA A 43 -3.85 -6.96 -5.84
C ALA A 43 -3.72 -6.17 -4.52
N MET A 44 -4.33 -4.99 -4.44
CA MET A 44 -4.52 -4.27 -3.18
C MET A 44 -5.87 -4.69 -2.60
N THR A 45 -5.88 -5.45 -1.51
CA THR A 45 -7.13 -5.97 -0.97
C THR A 45 -7.33 -5.56 0.48
N TRP A 46 -8.59 -5.33 0.85
CA TRP A 46 -8.94 -5.34 2.25
C TRP A 46 -8.63 -6.72 2.85
N ALA A 47 -8.33 -6.76 4.13
CA ALA A 47 -8.19 -8.00 4.90
C ALA A 47 -8.69 -7.79 6.32
N TYR A 48 -9.23 -8.86 6.92
CA TYR A 48 -9.81 -8.81 8.26
C TYR A 48 -8.79 -8.44 9.32
N SER A 49 -9.20 -7.64 10.26
CA SER A 49 -8.43 -7.29 11.46
C SER A 49 -9.36 -7.17 12.65
N PRO A 50 -8.94 -7.62 13.85
CA PRO A 50 -9.64 -7.34 15.08
C PRO A 50 -9.56 -5.88 15.54
N SER A 51 -8.96 -5.00 14.74
CA SER A 51 -8.83 -3.55 14.97
C SER A 51 -9.74 -2.77 14.03
N TYR A 52 -10.40 -1.71 14.54
CA TYR A 52 -11.38 -0.94 13.77
C TYR A 52 -10.84 0.29 13.07
N GLY A 53 -9.74 0.84 13.52
CA GLY A 53 -9.32 2.20 13.15
C GLY A 53 -8.08 2.26 12.27
N LYS A 54 -7.77 1.23 11.49
CA LYS A 54 -6.61 1.23 10.60
C LYS A 54 -6.74 2.26 9.47
N PRO A 55 -5.64 2.97 9.12
CA PRO A 55 -5.71 4.11 8.21
C PRO A 55 -5.89 3.70 6.75
N LEU A 56 -6.55 4.58 5.97
CA LEU A 56 -6.71 4.49 4.51
C LEU A 56 -5.42 4.78 3.73
N SER A 57 -4.40 5.29 4.39
CA SER A 57 -3.18 5.76 3.75
C SER A 57 -2.48 4.70 2.91
N VAL A 58 -2.52 3.43 3.33
CA VAL A 58 -1.86 2.35 2.62
C VAL A 58 -2.58 1.99 1.32
N PRO A 59 -3.88 1.61 1.33
CA PRO A 59 -4.56 1.30 0.07
C PRO A 59 -4.54 2.47 -0.90
N GLN A 60 -4.76 3.69 -0.42
CA GLN A 60 -4.74 4.89 -1.26
C GLN A 60 -3.35 5.15 -1.87
N GLY A 61 -2.30 4.99 -1.08
CA GLY A 61 -0.93 5.12 -1.56
C GLY A 61 -0.56 4.05 -2.58
N VAL A 62 -0.95 2.81 -2.37
CA VAL A 62 -0.69 1.69 -3.30
C VAL A 62 -1.36 1.93 -4.64
N ILE A 63 -2.68 2.21 -4.67
CA ILE A 63 -3.40 2.41 -5.94
C ILE A 63 -2.93 3.66 -6.68
N GLY A 64 -2.67 4.77 -5.96
CA GLY A 64 -2.20 6.01 -6.57
C GLY A 64 -0.78 5.92 -7.12
N LEU A 65 0.10 5.14 -6.47
CA LEU A 65 1.50 5.08 -6.81
C LEU A 65 1.80 4.02 -7.88
N PHE A 66 1.29 2.79 -7.74
CA PHE A 66 1.60 1.74 -8.69
C PHE A 66 0.98 1.96 -10.07
N THR A 67 -0.18 2.59 -10.15
CA THR A 67 -0.75 3.02 -11.44
C THR A 67 0.14 4.03 -12.17
N ARG A 68 0.95 4.85 -11.45
CA ARG A 68 1.93 5.76 -12.06
C ARG A 68 3.12 5.03 -12.68
N PHE A 69 3.45 3.84 -12.20
CA PHE A 69 4.49 2.99 -12.78
C PHE A 69 3.96 2.11 -13.94
N GLY A 70 2.71 2.34 -14.37
CA GLY A 70 2.11 1.56 -15.45
C GLY A 70 1.77 0.12 -15.05
N MET A 71 1.61 -0.15 -13.76
CA MET A 71 1.18 -1.44 -13.25
C MET A 71 -0.35 -1.55 -13.28
N ASP A 72 -0.87 -2.73 -13.55
CA ASP A 72 -2.30 -3.03 -13.46
C ASP A 72 -2.67 -3.25 -11.99
N VAL A 73 -3.58 -2.44 -11.46
CA VAL A 73 -3.96 -2.49 -10.04
C VAL A 73 -5.41 -2.87 -9.87
N THR A 74 -5.67 -3.91 -9.09
CA THR A 74 -7.01 -4.27 -8.64
C THR A 74 -7.16 -3.92 -7.17
N LEU A 75 -8.13 -3.04 -6.86
CA LEU A 75 -8.57 -2.73 -5.51
C LEU A 75 -9.75 -3.63 -5.16
N ALA A 76 -9.61 -4.46 -4.13
CA ALA A 76 -10.68 -5.33 -3.67
C ALA A 76 -11.01 -5.09 -2.20
N HIS A 77 -12.28 -4.96 -1.89
CA HIS A 77 -12.76 -4.81 -0.52
C HIS A 77 -14.23 -5.25 -0.40
N PRO A 78 -14.71 -5.61 0.81
CA PRO A 78 -16.13 -5.82 1.04
C PRO A 78 -16.94 -4.57 0.69
N GLU A 79 -18.20 -4.73 0.42
CA GLU A 79 -19.12 -3.61 0.19
C GLU A 79 -19.08 -2.65 1.39
N GLY A 80 -19.03 -1.34 1.11
CA GLY A 80 -18.99 -0.29 2.13
C GLY A 80 -17.58 0.03 2.67
N TYR A 81 -16.51 -0.66 2.23
CA TYR A 81 -15.13 -0.35 2.64
C TYR A 81 -14.38 0.53 1.63
N ASP A 82 -15.10 1.46 1.02
CA ASP A 82 -14.54 2.35 0.01
C ASP A 82 -13.40 3.22 0.56
N VAL A 83 -12.46 3.53 -0.33
CA VAL A 83 -11.44 4.55 -0.14
C VAL A 83 -11.95 5.91 -0.63
N MET A 84 -11.14 6.96 -0.53
CA MET A 84 -11.51 8.29 -1.04
C MET A 84 -11.74 8.25 -2.56
N PRO A 85 -12.89 8.74 -3.07
CA PRO A 85 -13.19 8.76 -4.52
C PRO A 85 -12.14 9.50 -5.35
N GLU A 86 -11.56 10.57 -4.80
CA GLU A 86 -10.53 11.37 -5.46
C GLU A 86 -9.26 10.56 -5.74
N VAL A 87 -8.93 9.61 -4.86
CA VAL A 87 -7.75 8.74 -5.05
C VAL A 87 -8.01 7.69 -6.12
N GLU A 88 -9.23 7.15 -6.20
CA GLU A 88 -9.61 6.26 -7.30
C GLU A 88 -9.56 7.01 -8.65
N GLU A 89 -10.00 8.27 -8.67
CA GLU A 89 -9.93 9.10 -9.88
C GLU A 89 -8.47 9.37 -10.30
N VAL A 90 -7.57 9.62 -9.34
CA VAL A 90 -6.13 9.74 -9.62
C VAL A 90 -5.59 8.44 -10.20
N ALA A 91 -5.98 7.27 -9.68
CA ALA A 91 -5.56 5.99 -10.20
C ALA A 91 -6.03 5.79 -11.66
N ARG A 92 -7.29 6.15 -11.99
CA ARG A 92 -7.83 6.09 -13.37
C ARG A 92 -7.05 7.00 -14.33
N LYS A 93 -6.81 8.26 -13.95
CA LYS A 93 -6.01 9.21 -14.74
C LYS A 93 -4.57 8.73 -14.96
N ASN A 94 -3.96 8.12 -13.95
CA ASN A 94 -2.65 7.50 -14.12
C ASN A 94 -2.70 6.37 -15.15
N CYS A 95 -3.72 5.51 -15.11
CA CYS A 95 -3.88 4.41 -16.06
C CYS A 95 -4.04 4.92 -17.49
N GLU A 96 -4.81 5.97 -17.73
CA GLU A 96 -4.94 6.62 -19.04
C GLU A 96 -3.59 7.15 -19.53
N LYS A 97 -2.83 7.80 -18.64
CA LYS A 97 -1.53 8.41 -18.99
C LYS A 97 -0.42 7.39 -19.23
N TYR A 98 -0.37 6.31 -18.47
CA TYR A 98 0.75 5.35 -18.48
C TYR A 98 0.40 4.01 -19.15
N GLY A 99 -0.84 3.84 -19.60
CA GLY A 99 -1.29 2.66 -20.34
C GLY A 99 -1.40 1.42 -19.47
N SER A 100 -1.95 1.55 -18.28
CA SER A 100 -2.25 0.47 -17.34
C SER A 100 -3.76 0.36 -17.06
N LYS A 101 -4.16 -0.50 -16.13
CA LYS A 101 -5.56 -0.71 -15.76
C LYS A 101 -5.75 -0.51 -14.26
N PHE A 102 -6.87 0.11 -13.90
CA PHE A 102 -7.36 0.14 -12.54
C PHE A 102 -8.74 -0.52 -12.50
N HIS A 103 -8.86 -1.56 -11.68
CA HIS A 103 -10.10 -2.30 -11.50
C HIS A 103 -10.50 -2.31 -10.02
N LYS A 104 -11.81 -2.29 -9.76
CA LYS A 104 -12.39 -2.39 -8.42
C LYS A 104 -13.36 -3.55 -8.36
N THR A 105 -13.27 -4.37 -7.31
CA THR A 105 -14.11 -5.55 -7.13
C THR A 105 -14.42 -5.79 -5.65
N ASN A 106 -15.49 -6.55 -5.39
CA ASN A 106 -15.82 -7.05 -4.05
C ASN A 106 -15.40 -8.53 -3.86
N SER A 107 -14.41 -8.99 -4.63
CA SER A 107 -13.89 -10.35 -4.55
C SER A 107 -12.37 -10.35 -4.37
N MET A 108 -11.90 -10.81 -3.22
CA MET A 108 -10.46 -10.99 -2.97
C MET A 108 -9.86 -12.02 -3.96
N ALA A 109 -10.59 -13.10 -4.25
CA ALA A 109 -10.14 -14.14 -5.17
C ALA A 109 -9.97 -13.61 -6.60
N GLU A 110 -10.86 -12.73 -7.07
CA GLU A 110 -10.73 -12.07 -8.37
C GLU A 110 -9.47 -11.19 -8.41
N ALA A 111 -9.21 -10.43 -7.37
CA ALA A 111 -8.02 -9.58 -7.28
C ALA A 111 -6.72 -10.40 -7.25
N PHE A 112 -6.70 -11.52 -6.55
CA PHE A 112 -5.53 -12.40 -6.43
C PHE A 112 -5.21 -13.14 -7.73
N LYS A 113 -6.20 -13.35 -8.60
CA LYS A 113 -6.03 -14.13 -9.82
C LYS A 113 -4.93 -13.57 -10.73
N ASP A 114 -3.90 -14.40 -10.94
CA ASP A 114 -2.71 -14.07 -11.74
C ASP A 114 -1.97 -12.79 -11.27
N ALA A 115 -2.12 -12.37 -10.01
CA ALA A 115 -1.38 -11.25 -9.46
C ALA A 115 0.12 -11.55 -9.34
N ASP A 116 0.98 -10.59 -9.71
CA ASP A 116 2.43 -10.62 -9.46
C ASP A 116 2.75 -10.17 -8.03
N ILE A 117 1.90 -9.32 -7.44
CA ILE A 117 2.03 -8.77 -6.09
C ILE A 117 0.66 -8.83 -5.41
N VAL A 118 0.64 -9.20 -4.12
CA VAL A 118 -0.55 -9.11 -3.26
C VAL A 118 -0.24 -8.26 -2.03
N TYR A 119 -1.14 -7.36 -1.71
CA TYR A 119 -1.06 -6.48 -0.56
C TYR A 119 -2.37 -6.51 0.24
N PRO A 120 -2.61 -7.55 1.02
CA PRO A 120 -3.78 -7.64 1.90
C PRO A 120 -3.56 -6.76 3.14
N LYS A 121 -4.49 -5.85 3.40
CA LYS A 121 -4.38 -4.89 4.49
C LYS A 121 -5.74 -4.44 4.99
N SER A 122 -5.94 -4.41 6.29
CA SER A 122 -7.15 -3.81 6.87
C SER A 122 -7.13 -2.29 6.82
N TRP A 123 -8.29 -1.70 6.58
CA TRP A 123 -8.53 -0.26 6.76
C TRP A 123 -9.98 -0.01 7.16
N ALA A 124 -10.24 1.13 7.81
CA ALA A 124 -11.60 1.58 8.07
C ALA A 124 -12.20 2.23 6.81
N PRO A 125 -13.52 2.08 6.57
CA PRO A 125 -14.21 2.77 5.47
C PRO A 125 -13.99 4.29 5.51
N PHE A 126 -13.91 4.93 4.34
CA PHE A 126 -13.73 6.39 4.27
C PHE A 126 -14.82 7.14 5.03
N ALA A 127 -16.08 6.75 4.85
CA ALA A 127 -17.21 7.36 5.56
C ALA A 127 -17.09 7.24 7.09
N ALA A 128 -16.58 6.10 7.59
CA ALA A 128 -16.33 5.91 9.02
C ALA A 128 -15.18 6.82 9.54
N MET A 129 -14.17 7.08 8.71
CA MET A 129 -13.09 8.01 9.07
C MET A 129 -13.58 9.47 9.13
N GLU A 130 -14.49 9.86 8.24
CA GLU A 130 -15.15 11.17 8.30
C GLU A 130 -16.02 11.32 9.56
N GLU A 131 -16.84 10.31 9.87
CA GLU A 131 -17.65 10.28 11.09
C GLU A 131 -16.75 10.39 12.34
N ARG A 132 -15.71 9.58 12.40
CA ARG A 132 -14.72 9.59 13.49
C ARG A 132 -14.11 10.98 13.68
N THR A 133 -13.75 11.65 12.59
CA THR A 133 -13.18 13.01 12.63
C THR A 133 -14.18 14.01 13.25
N LYS A 134 -15.44 13.92 12.88
CA LYS A 134 -16.51 14.78 13.44
C LYS A 134 -16.70 14.54 14.93
N LEU A 135 -16.75 13.28 15.35
CA LEU A 135 -16.88 12.90 16.78
C LEU A 135 -15.70 13.38 17.63
N TYR A 136 -14.48 13.21 17.14
CA TYR A 136 -13.28 13.74 17.81
C TYR A 136 -13.31 15.27 17.90
N SER A 137 -13.71 15.96 16.83
CA SER A 137 -13.81 17.42 16.83
C SER A 137 -14.86 17.95 17.80
N ALA A 138 -15.93 17.19 18.03
CA ALA A 138 -16.99 17.50 18.97
C ALA A 138 -16.67 17.10 20.41
N GLY A 139 -15.60 16.33 20.66
CA GLY A 139 -15.29 15.75 21.98
C GLY A 139 -16.32 14.69 22.43
N ASP A 140 -17.04 14.08 21.50
CA ASP A 140 -18.07 13.08 21.76
C ASP A 140 -17.46 11.69 22.00
N GLN A 141 -17.05 11.42 23.22
CA GLN A 141 -16.47 10.11 23.58
C GLN A 141 -17.50 8.98 23.46
N ALA A 142 -18.76 9.21 23.81
CA ALA A 142 -19.81 8.19 23.70
C ALA A 142 -20.07 7.79 22.23
N GLY A 143 -20.06 8.77 21.34
CA GLY A 143 -20.17 8.54 19.89
C GLY A 143 -18.96 7.77 19.35
N ILE A 144 -17.73 8.07 19.81
CA ILE A 144 -16.51 7.34 19.43
C ILE A 144 -16.61 5.88 19.85
N ASP A 145 -17.02 5.60 21.10
CA ASP A 145 -17.15 4.23 21.62
C ASP A 145 -18.24 3.43 20.86
N ALA A 146 -19.34 4.09 20.50
CA ALA A 146 -20.41 3.50 19.69
C ALA A 146 -19.93 3.18 18.26
N LEU A 147 -19.18 4.10 17.64
CA LEU A 147 -18.56 3.90 16.34
C LEU A 147 -17.58 2.72 16.35
N GLU A 148 -16.70 2.65 17.35
CA GLU A 148 -15.78 1.53 17.52
C GLU A 148 -16.51 0.19 17.57
N LYS A 149 -17.50 0.08 18.44
CA LYS A 149 -18.30 -1.15 18.59
C LYS A 149 -18.96 -1.56 17.27
N ARG A 150 -19.52 -0.59 16.52
CA ARG A 150 -20.15 -0.84 15.22
C ARG A 150 -19.13 -1.32 14.19
N LEU A 151 -17.99 -0.67 14.08
CA LEU A 151 -16.94 -1.04 13.09
C LEU A 151 -16.30 -2.38 13.40
N LEU A 152 -16.10 -2.74 14.68
CA LEU A 152 -15.64 -4.05 15.07
C LEU A 152 -16.66 -5.15 14.69
N ALA A 153 -17.94 -4.90 14.89
CA ALA A 153 -19.01 -5.83 14.48
C ALA A 153 -19.03 -5.99 12.95
N GLN A 154 -18.95 -4.89 12.21
CA GLN A 154 -18.89 -4.89 10.75
C GLN A 154 -17.66 -5.67 10.23
N ASN A 155 -16.48 -5.45 10.80
CA ASN A 155 -15.27 -6.20 10.42
C ASN A 155 -15.47 -7.72 10.65
N ALA A 156 -16.11 -8.10 11.74
CA ALA A 156 -16.33 -9.50 12.10
C ALA A 156 -17.24 -10.27 11.11
N GLU A 157 -17.99 -9.57 10.27
CA GLU A 157 -18.79 -10.17 9.19
C GLU A 157 -17.93 -10.63 7.99
N HIS A 158 -16.67 -10.18 7.93
CA HIS A 158 -15.76 -10.40 6.79
C HIS A 158 -14.45 -11.10 7.20
N LYS A 159 -14.53 -12.05 8.12
CA LYS A 159 -13.36 -12.84 8.58
C LYS A 159 -12.78 -13.75 7.51
N ASP A 160 -13.55 -14.05 6.49
CA ASP A 160 -13.14 -14.78 5.28
C ASP A 160 -12.19 -13.97 4.38
N TRP A 161 -12.11 -12.66 4.58
CA TRP A 161 -11.14 -11.81 3.89
C TRP A 161 -9.77 -11.91 4.55
N ALA A 162 -9.05 -12.99 4.28
CA ALA A 162 -7.71 -13.24 4.79
C ALA A 162 -6.80 -13.79 3.69
N CYS A 163 -5.54 -13.41 3.73
CA CYS A 163 -4.52 -13.95 2.83
C CYS A 163 -4.10 -15.34 3.30
N THR A 164 -4.76 -16.36 2.79
CA THR A 164 -4.51 -17.78 3.10
C THR A 164 -3.62 -18.43 2.05
N GLU A 165 -3.13 -19.64 2.34
CA GLU A 165 -2.41 -20.45 1.34
C GLU A 165 -3.26 -20.73 0.10
N GLU A 166 -4.58 -20.95 0.28
CA GLU A 166 -5.49 -21.17 -0.85
C GLU A 166 -5.62 -19.93 -1.73
N MET A 167 -5.69 -18.75 -1.11
CA MET A 167 -5.69 -17.48 -1.84
C MET A 167 -4.38 -17.26 -2.59
N MET A 168 -3.24 -17.57 -1.98
CA MET A 168 -1.93 -17.45 -2.64
C MET A 168 -1.80 -18.36 -3.87
N LYS A 169 -2.44 -19.52 -3.90
CA LYS A 169 -2.45 -20.42 -5.07
C LYS A 169 -3.12 -19.80 -6.31
N LEU A 170 -4.02 -18.82 -6.13
CA LEU A 170 -4.67 -18.10 -7.24
C LEU A 170 -3.76 -17.11 -7.95
N THR A 171 -2.68 -16.73 -7.30
CA THR A 171 -1.72 -15.76 -7.83
C THR A 171 -0.89 -16.37 -8.95
N LYS A 172 -0.13 -15.54 -9.64
CA LYS A 172 0.74 -15.97 -10.73
C LYS A 172 1.73 -17.04 -10.25
N ASP A 173 1.62 -18.22 -10.82
CA ASP A 173 2.40 -19.42 -10.44
C ASP A 173 2.29 -19.79 -8.94
N GLY A 174 1.30 -19.27 -8.21
CA GLY A 174 1.16 -19.41 -6.76
C GLY A 174 2.27 -18.71 -5.97
N LYS A 175 2.99 -17.75 -6.58
CA LYS A 175 4.24 -17.17 -6.05
C LYS A 175 4.27 -15.64 -6.07
N ALA A 176 3.10 -14.98 -6.05
CA ALA A 176 3.08 -13.52 -5.96
C ALA A 176 3.89 -13.02 -4.76
N LEU A 177 4.56 -11.89 -4.93
CA LEU A 177 5.21 -11.21 -3.82
C LEU A 177 4.15 -10.72 -2.83
N TYR A 178 4.14 -11.28 -1.63
CA TYR A 178 3.31 -10.78 -0.53
C TYR A 178 4.01 -9.58 0.11
N MET A 179 3.28 -8.49 0.28
CA MET A 179 3.78 -7.25 0.88
C MET A 179 2.89 -6.77 2.01
N HIS A 180 3.49 -6.10 3.00
CA HIS A 180 2.77 -5.52 4.13
C HIS A 180 3.62 -4.45 4.83
N CYS A 181 3.01 -3.32 5.20
CA CYS A 181 3.71 -2.20 5.84
C CYS A 181 4.09 -2.43 7.32
N LEU A 182 3.76 -3.59 7.88
CA LEU A 182 3.97 -3.95 9.27
C LEU A 182 3.50 -2.89 10.31
N PRO A 183 3.02 -3.30 11.49
CA PRO A 183 2.77 -4.69 11.90
C PRO A 183 1.57 -5.31 11.16
N ALA A 184 1.58 -6.63 10.97
CA ALA A 184 0.48 -7.40 10.44
C ALA A 184 -0.30 -8.12 11.56
N ASP A 185 -1.61 -8.31 11.36
CA ASP A 185 -2.40 -9.21 12.17
C ASP A 185 -2.29 -10.62 11.59
N ILE A 186 -1.52 -11.47 12.25
CA ILE A 186 -1.17 -12.81 11.76
C ILE A 186 -2.02 -13.84 12.49
N THR A 187 -2.82 -14.58 11.74
CA THR A 187 -3.68 -15.66 12.24
C THR A 187 -2.87 -16.72 12.98
N GLY A 188 -3.29 -17.01 14.21
CA GLY A 188 -2.65 -18.04 15.04
C GLY A 188 -1.35 -17.60 15.71
N LEU A 189 -0.86 -16.39 15.46
CA LEU A 189 0.35 -15.84 16.08
C LEU A 189 0.06 -14.58 16.89
N SER A 190 -0.33 -13.46 16.25
CA SER A 190 -0.64 -12.20 16.93
C SER A 190 -2.11 -12.04 17.28
N CYS A 191 -2.99 -12.80 16.63
CA CYS A 191 -4.43 -12.81 16.87
C CYS A 191 -5.01 -14.17 16.48
N LYS A 192 -6.28 -14.43 16.88
CA LYS A 192 -6.97 -15.68 16.52
C LYS A 192 -7.26 -15.76 15.02
N GLU A 193 -7.70 -14.65 14.44
CA GLU A 193 -8.04 -14.48 13.04
C GLU A 193 -7.52 -13.09 12.61
N GLY A 194 -6.86 -12.98 11.45
CA GLY A 194 -6.19 -11.76 11.02
C GLY A 194 -6.06 -11.60 9.52
N GLU A 195 -5.20 -10.67 9.11
CA GLU A 195 -4.99 -10.26 7.72
C GLU A 195 -4.35 -11.38 6.87
N VAL A 196 -3.58 -12.27 7.51
CA VAL A 196 -2.76 -13.28 6.82
C VAL A 196 -2.54 -14.51 7.68
N ASP A 197 -2.48 -15.68 7.06
CA ASP A 197 -2.08 -16.94 7.73
C ASP A 197 -0.60 -16.93 8.10
N ASN A 198 -0.26 -17.53 9.24
CA ASN A 198 1.11 -17.62 9.71
C ASN A 198 2.06 -18.27 8.69
N SER A 199 1.63 -19.34 8.01
CA SER A 199 2.45 -20.03 7.00
C SER A 199 2.79 -19.15 5.80
N VAL A 200 1.85 -18.31 5.35
CA VAL A 200 2.08 -17.32 4.29
C VAL A 200 3.06 -16.26 4.80
N PHE A 201 2.81 -15.70 5.99
CA PHE A 201 3.65 -14.64 6.55
C PHE A 201 5.10 -15.12 6.72
N ASP A 202 5.32 -16.31 7.28
CA ASP A 202 6.65 -16.88 7.53
C ASP A 202 7.49 -16.99 6.24
N ARG A 203 6.86 -17.38 5.14
CA ARG A 203 7.51 -17.48 3.83
C ARG A 203 8.04 -16.13 3.32
N TYR A 204 7.41 -15.02 3.73
CA TYR A 204 7.75 -13.67 3.26
C TYR A 204 8.41 -12.78 4.32
N ILE A 205 8.81 -13.30 5.47
CA ILE A 205 9.49 -12.51 6.53
C ILE A 205 10.69 -11.76 5.95
N VAL A 206 11.58 -12.42 5.23
CA VAL A 206 12.78 -11.79 4.68
C VAL A 206 12.43 -10.71 3.64
N PRO A 207 11.57 -10.95 2.64
CA PRO A 207 11.10 -9.90 1.74
C PRO A 207 10.44 -8.70 2.46
N LEU A 208 9.64 -8.93 3.50
CA LEU A 208 8.98 -7.87 4.27
C LEU A 208 9.97 -6.99 5.04
N TYR A 209 10.96 -7.59 5.68
CA TYR A 209 12.02 -6.83 6.35
C TYR A 209 12.92 -6.10 5.33
N LYS A 210 13.12 -6.68 4.14
CA LYS A 210 13.78 -6.00 3.02
C LYS A 210 12.99 -4.77 2.58
N GLU A 211 11.66 -4.89 2.43
CA GLU A 211 10.77 -3.74 2.17
C GLU A 211 10.96 -2.65 3.24
N ALA A 212 10.85 -3.02 4.51
CA ALA A 212 11.01 -2.09 5.62
C ALA A 212 12.38 -1.39 5.63
N SER A 213 13.45 -2.07 5.19
CA SER A 213 14.82 -1.54 5.14
C SER A 213 15.02 -0.40 4.15
N TYR A 214 14.09 -0.19 3.20
CA TYR A 214 14.14 0.94 2.28
C TYR A 214 13.66 2.27 2.87
N LYS A 215 13.05 2.25 4.05
CA LYS A 215 12.50 3.45 4.71
C LYS A 215 13.53 4.57 4.92
N PRO A 216 14.76 4.31 5.41
CA PRO A 216 15.79 5.35 5.54
C PRO A 216 16.15 6.03 4.23
N TYR A 217 16.21 5.28 3.14
CA TYR A 217 16.54 5.84 1.81
C TYR A 217 15.46 6.79 1.30
N ILE A 218 14.19 6.45 1.50
CA ILE A 218 13.09 7.33 1.14
C ILE A 218 13.10 8.60 2.00
N ILE A 219 13.33 8.48 3.30
CA ILE A 219 13.43 9.63 4.20
C ILE A 219 14.61 10.52 3.77
N ALA A 220 15.76 9.95 3.47
CA ALA A 220 16.92 10.69 2.97
C ALA A 220 16.62 11.40 1.64
N ALA A 221 15.96 10.72 0.70
CA ALA A 221 15.54 11.32 -0.58
C ALA A 221 14.59 12.50 -0.37
N MET A 222 13.63 12.38 0.55
CA MET A 222 12.69 13.47 0.85
C MET A 222 13.40 14.68 1.47
N ILE A 223 14.32 14.46 2.41
CA ILE A 223 15.14 15.53 3.00
C ILE A 223 15.96 16.18 1.90
N PHE A 224 16.66 15.41 1.07
CA PHE A 224 17.46 15.90 -0.03
C PHE A 224 16.63 16.75 -1.00
N MET A 225 15.48 16.24 -1.45
CA MET A 225 14.59 16.95 -2.37
C MET A 225 14.03 18.27 -1.79
N SER A 226 13.90 18.37 -0.46
CA SER A 226 13.39 19.58 0.21
C SER A 226 14.48 20.62 0.49
N GLN A 227 15.73 20.21 0.62
CA GLN A 227 16.85 21.10 1.03
C GLN A 227 17.76 21.50 -0.13
N VAL A 228 17.82 20.73 -1.21
CA VAL A 228 18.74 20.95 -2.31
C VAL A 228 18.04 21.68 -3.45
N LYS A 229 18.62 22.79 -3.89
CA LYS A 229 18.16 23.51 -5.08
C LYS A 229 18.53 22.67 -6.32
N ASP A 230 17.54 22.43 -7.19
CA ASP A 230 17.69 21.57 -8.38
C ASP A 230 18.23 20.16 -8.08
N PRO A 231 17.53 19.38 -7.23
CA PRO A 231 18.04 18.12 -6.72
C PRO A 231 18.26 17.08 -7.82
N VAL A 232 17.48 17.13 -8.91
CA VAL A 232 17.63 16.19 -10.05
C VAL A 232 18.97 16.44 -10.74
N LYS A 233 19.29 17.71 -11.03
CA LYS A 233 20.58 18.07 -11.64
C LYS A 233 21.74 17.67 -10.76
N VAL A 234 21.66 17.95 -9.44
CA VAL A 234 22.72 17.58 -8.49
C VAL A 234 22.95 16.07 -8.46
N LEU A 235 21.88 15.25 -8.47
CA LEU A 235 22.01 13.79 -8.52
C LEU A 235 22.66 13.31 -9.83
N MET A 236 22.27 13.91 -10.97
CA MET A 236 22.89 13.59 -12.26
C MET A 236 24.38 13.97 -12.30
N ASP A 237 24.74 15.13 -11.76
CA ASP A 237 26.13 15.57 -11.69
C ASP A 237 26.97 14.66 -10.77
N LEU A 238 26.41 14.19 -9.65
CA LEU A 238 27.07 13.25 -8.73
C LEU A 238 27.27 11.87 -9.35
N ASP A 239 26.27 11.38 -10.08
CA ASP A 239 26.35 10.10 -10.81
C ASP A 239 27.42 10.18 -11.91
N ALA A 240 27.45 11.26 -12.70
CA ALA A 240 28.43 11.48 -13.75
C ALA A 240 29.86 11.65 -13.21
N ALA A 241 30.01 12.13 -11.98
CA ALA A 241 31.32 12.31 -11.35
C ALA A 241 31.95 11.01 -10.85
N ASP A 242 31.20 9.89 -10.86
CA ASP A 242 31.63 8.56 -10.40
C ASP A 242 32.38 8.58 -9.04
N SER A 243 31.94 9.50 -8.16
CA SER A 243 32.60 9.72 -6.87
C SER A 243 32.14 8.69 -5.86
N HIS A 244 32.87 7.61 -5.74
CA HIS A 244 32.64 6.62 -4.69
C HIS A 244 33.12 7.12 -3.33
N ARG A 245 32.29 6.92 -2.30
CA ARG A 245 32.68 7.19 -0.91
C ARG A 245 33.85 6.28 -0.53
N LYS A 246 35.00 6.86 -0.21
CA LYS A 246 36.08 6.11 0.42
C LYS A 246 35.69 5.80 1.86
N LEU A 247 35.47 4.54 2.16
CA LEU A 247 35.32 4.05 3.53
C LEU A 247 36.71 3.94 4.12
N HIS A 248 37.00 4.71 5.16
CA HIS A 248 38.22 4.63 5.95
C HIS A 248 37.99 3.69 7.13
#